data_7c3cf10c277212496eb55b8a760f868e
#
_entry.id   7c3cf10c277212496eb55b8a760f868e
#
_cell.length_a   1.000
_cell.length_b   1.000
_cell.length_c   1.000
_cell.angle_alpha   90.00
_cell.angle_beta   90.00
_cell.angle_gamma   90.00
#
_symmetry.space_group_name_H-M   'P 1'
#
loop_
_entity.id
_entity.type
_entity.pdbx_description
1 polymer ?
#
loop_
_entity_poly.entity_id
_entity_poly.type
_entity_poly.pdbx_seq_one_letter_code
_entity_poly.pdbx_strand_id
1 'polypeptide(L)'
;MIKTKVAAVLIGFSTAMSGSMAVAQDKELIVATDTAFVPFEFKQGNTYTGFDIDLWSAIAKELKLKYKLQPMDFNGIIPGLQTKNIDAALAGITIRDDRKKVIDFSDPYYESGLAILVADNNNSIKNAKDLSGKTVAVKTGTATVDYLKSQVPDAKLKLFPNIDNAYLELATGRVDAAVHDTPNVQYYANTAGKGRVKVVGTVKSGDYYGIAFPKGSPMVAEVNKALATLKANGEYEKIYAKWFGKQP
;
A
#
# COMPACT_ATOMS: atom_id res chain seq x y z
N MET A 1 -63.22 -69.46 9.61
CA MET A 1 -61.86 -69.05 10.07
C MET A 1 -61.17 -68.37 8.92
N ILE A 2 -61.21 -67.04 8.89
CA ILE A 2 -60.63 -66.22 7.82
C ILE A 2 -59.40 -65.56 8.38
N LYS A 3 -58.23 -65.85 7.83
CA LYS A 3 -56.93 -65.26 8.16
C LYS A 3 -56.69 -64.02 7.36
N THR A 4 -56.79 -62.84 7.99
CA THR A 4 -56.48 -61.56 7.38
C THR A 4 -54.95 -61.33 7.46
N LYS A 5 -54.32 -61.17 6.29
CA LYS A 5 -52.91 -60.75 6.21
C LYS A 5 -52.85 -59.23 6.19
N VAL A 6 -52.19 -58.63 7.16
CA VAL A 6 -51.87 -57.21 7.21
C VAL A 6 -50.55 -57.01 6.47
N ALA A 7 -50.56 -56.24 5.36
CA ALA A 7 -49.36 -55.82 4.67
C ALA A 7 -48.89 -54.47 5.25
N ALA A 8 -47.70 -54.44 5.83
CA ALA A 8 -47.06 -53.22 6.29
C ALA A 8 -46.38 -52.50 5.09
N VAL A 9 -46.89 -51.31 4.77
CA VAL A 9 -46.26 -50.43 3.79
C VAL A 9 -45.25 -49.56 4.53
N LEU A 10 -43.96 -49.80 4.26
CA LEU A 10 -42.84 -48.93 4.69
C LEU A 10 -42.76 -47.75 3.74
N ILE A 11 -43.20 -46.58 4.19
CA ILE A 11 -42.99 -45.29 3.47
C ILE A 11 -41.62 -44.80 3.86
N GLY A 12 -40.65 -44.93 2.92
CA GLY A 12 -39.33 -44.37 3.06
C GLY A 12 -39.36 -42.84 2.90
N PHE A 13 -39.11 -42.13 3.97
CA PHE A 13 -38.94 -40.68 3.98
C PHE A 13 -37.55 -40.35 3.47
N SER A 14 -37.43 -40.05 2.16
CA SER A 14 -36.18 -39.48 1.59
C SER A 14 -36.12 -38.00 1.92
N THR A 15 -35.38 -37.66 2.98
CA THR A 15 -35.00 -36.27 3.26
C THR A 15 -33.97 -35.83 2.22
N ALA A 16 -34.44 -35.11 1.18
CA ALA A 16 -33.61 -34.37 0.29
C ALA A 16 -32.97 -33.21 1.11
N MET A 17 -31.66 -33.37 1.43
CA MET A 17 -30.83 -32.32 1.96
C MET A 17 -30.59 -31.30 0.84
N SER A 18 -31.48 -30.30 0.70
CA SER A 18 -31.25 -29.12 -0.11
C SER A 18 -30.13 -28.32 0.57
N GLY A 19 -28.90 -28.59 0.15
CA GLY A 19 -27.77 -27.74 0.48
C GLY A 19 -28.05 -26.36 -0.08
N SER A 20 -28.45 -25.42 0.76
CA SER A 20 -28.43 -23.99 0.42
C SER A 20 -26.99 -23.64 0.08
N MET A 21 -26.64 -23.60 -1.20
CA MET A 21 -25.48 -22.84 -1.65
C MET A 21 -25.77 -21.39 -1.26
N ALA A 22 -25.17 -20.95 -0.16
CA ALA A 22 -25.09 -19.54 0.16
C ALA A 22 -24.38 -18.90 -1.06
N VAL A 23 -25.17 -18.23 -1.90
CA VAL A 23 -24.64 -17.30 -2.88
C VAL A 23 -23.91 -16.26 -2.03
N ALA A 24 -22.59 -16.37 -1.96
CA ALA A 24 -21.75 -15.33 -1.39
C ALA A 24 -22.13 -14.07 -2.15
N GLN A 25 -22.86 -13.18 -1.47
CA GLN A 25 -23.25 -11.90 -2.02
C GLN A 25 -21.97 -11.24 -2.48
N ASP A 26 -21.86 -10.95 -3.77
CA ASP A 26 -20.70 -10.32 -4.44
C ASP A 26 -20.45 -8.95 -3.77
N LYS A 27 -19.81 -8.97 -2.59
CA LYS A 27 -19.49 -7.75 -1.85
C LYS A 27 -18.49 -6.94 -2.66
N GLU A 28 -18.84 -5.72 -3.03
CA GLU A 28 -17.90 -4.77 -3.58
C GLU A 28 -16.93 -4.34 -2.48
N LEU A 29 -15.63 -4.63 -2.66
CA LEU A 29 -14.61 -4.29 -1.69
C LEU A 29 -14.28 -2.80 -1.70
N ILE A 30 -14.05 -2.22 -0.54
CA ILE A 30 -13.51 -0.87 -0.40
C ILE A 30 -11.99 -0.97 -0.31
N VAL A 31 -11.31 -0.48 -1.34
CA VAL A 31 -9.84 -0.53 -1.44
C VAL A 31 -9.28 0.88 -1.32
N ALA A 32 -8.61 1.14 -0.20
CA ALA A 32 -8.00 2.43 0.03
C ALA A 32 -6.67 2.58 -0.72
N THR A 33 -6.43 3.80 -1.17
CA THR A 33 -5.16 4.23 -1.76
C THR A 33 -4.84 5.66 -1.30
N ASP A 34 -3.57 6.05 -1.34
CA ASP A 34 -3.20 7.43 -1.03
C ASP A 34 -3.64 8.38 -2.15
N THR A 35 -3.76 9.65 -1.83
CA THR A 35 -4.19 10.69 -2.78
C THR A 35 -3.07 11.11 -3.72
N ALA A 36 -1.80 11.01 -3.30
CA ALA A 36 -0.64 11.41 -4.10
C ALA A 36 0.64 10.73 -3.60
N PHE A 37 1.07 9.71 -4.31
CA PHE A 37 2.34 9.00 -4.08
C PHE A 37 2.92 8.48 -5.40
N VAL A 38 3.36 9.41 -6.25
CA VAL A 38 3.90 9.11 -7.60
C VAL A 38 5.19 8.31 -7.48
N PRO A 39 5.40 7.21 -8.28
CA PRO A 39 4.55 6.70 -9.35
C PRO A 39 3.60 5.56 -8.94
N PHE A 40 3.38 5.35 -7.63
CA PHE A 40 2.57 4.24 -7.11
C PHE A 40 1.07 4.48 -7.26
N GLU A 41 0.58 5.62 -6.76
CA GLU A 41 -0.81 6.06 -6.92
C GLU A 41 -0.89 7.58 -6.96
N PHE A 42 -1.61 8.09 -7.93
CA PHE A 42 -1.84 9.53 -8.12
C PHE A 42 -3.02 9.78 -9.04
N LYS A 43 -3.54 11.00 -8.97
CA LYS A 43 -4.66 11.41 -9.82
C LYS A 43 -4.13 11.95 -11.16
N GLN A 44 -4.62 11.39 -12.27
CA GLN A 44 -4.39 11.89 -13.62
C GLN A 44 -5.75 12.22 -14.26
N GLY A 45 -6.02 13.50 -14.48
CA GLY A 45 -7.37 13.92 -14.86
C GLY A 45 -8.38 13.58 -13.76
N ASN A 46 -9.39 12.79 -14.10
CA ASN A 46 -10.44 12.36 -13.16
C ASN A 46 -10.25 10.96 -12.61
N THR A 47 -9.18 10.25 -12.97
CA THR A 47 -8.92 8.86 -12.58
C THR A 47 -7.65 8.75 -11.74
N TYR A 48 -7.62 7.73 -10.87
CA TYR A 48 -6.40 7.32 -10.19
C TYR A 48 -5.64 6.31 -11.06
N THR A 49 -4.33 6.45 -11.10
CA THR A 49 -3.40 5.61 -11.86
C THR A 49 -2.11 5.43 -11.05
N GLY A 50 -1.25 4.51 -11.46
CA GLY A 50 0.02 4.24 -10.80
C GLY A 50 0.29 2.75 -10.71
N PHE A 51 1.47 2.42 -10.21
CA PHE A 51 1.90 1.03 -10.04
C PHE A 51 0.96 0.24 -9.13
N ASP A 52 0.61 0.79 -7.97
CA ASP A 52 -0.29 0.14 -7.00
C ASP A 52 -1.70 -0.04 -7.58
N ILE A 53 -2.17 0.93 -8.36
CA ILE A 53 -3.49 0.86 -9.02
C ILE A 53 -3.52 -0.25 -10.07
N ASP A 54 -2.48 -0.33 -10.91
CA ASP A 54 -2.38 -1.38 -11.93
C ASP A 54 -2.21 -2.77 -11.29
N LEU A 55 -1.38 -2.87 -10.24
CA LEU A 55 -1.15 -4.12 -9.52
C LEU A 55 -2.44 -4.64 -8.87
N TRP A 56 -3.18 -3.75 -8.16
CA TRP A 56 -4.46 -4.16 -7.57
C TRP A 56 -5.48 -4.57 -8.64
N SER A 57 -5.54 -3.83 -9.74
CA SER A 57 -6.44 -4.18 -10.87
C SER A 57 -6.15 -5.58 -11.42
N ALA A 58 -4.86 -5.94 -11.56
CA ALA A 58 -4.46 -7.26 -12.01
C ALA A 58 -4.82 -8.36 -10.99
N ILE A 59 -4.59 -8.11 -9.69
CA ILE A 59 -4.98 -9.01 -8.60
C ILE A 59 -6.50 -9.21 -8.57
N ALA A 60 -7.27 -8.12 -8.63
CA ALA A 60 -8.73 -8.17 -8.61
C ALA A 60 -9.29 -8.93 -9.82
N LYS A 61 -8.68 -8.77 -11.00
CA LYS A 61 -9.03 -9.52 -12.20
C LYS A 61 -8.77 -11.03 -12.04
N GLU A 62 -7.60 -11.40 -11.51
CA GLU A 62 -7.22 -12.80 -11.25
C GLU A 62 -8.19 -13.47 -10.26
N LEU A 63 -8.57 -12.75 -9.21
CA LEU A 63 -9.47 -13.24 -8.16
C LEU A 63 -10.97 -12.99 -8.46
N LYS A 64 -11.30 -12.36 -9.59
CA LYS A 64 -12.68 -11.97 -9.98
C LYS A 64 -13.37 -11.11 -8.91
N LEU A 65 -12.63 -10.22 -8.26
CA LEU A 65 -13.15 -9.34 -7.21
C LEU A 65 -13.80 -8.09 -7.83
N LYS A 66 -14.90 -7.65 -7.24
CA LYS A 66 -15.48 -6.32 -7.46
C LYS A 66 -14.96 -5.38 -6.38
N TYR A 67 -14.53 -4.19 -6.78
CA TYR A 67 -14.00 -3.22 -5.82
C TYR A 67 -14.26 -1.78 -6.25
N LYS A 68 -14.24 -0.92 -5.24
CA LYS A 68 -14.25 0.54 -5.39
C LYS A 68 -12.97 1.10 -4.77
N LEU A 69 -12.24 1.92 -5.52
CA LEU A 69 -11.11 2.67 -4.97
C LEU A 69 -11.64 3.79 -4.06
N GLN A 70 -11.01 3.92 -2.90
CA GLN A 70 -11.25 4.99 -1.95
C GLN A 70 -9.96 5.74 -1.66
N PRO A 71 -9.66 6.80 -2.45
CA PRO A 71 -8.53 7.66 -2.18
C PRO A 71 -8.74 8.42 -0.87
N MET A 72 -7.68 8.46 -0.04
CA MET A 72 -7.71 9.13 1.26
C MET A 72 -6.30 9.49 1.72
N ASP A 73 -6.18 10.34 2.73
CA ASP A 73 -4.89 10.65 3.32
C ASP A 73 -4.27 9.41 3.96
N PHE A 74 -2.98 9.19 3.74
CA PHE A 74 -2.25 8.00 4.21
C PHE A 74 -2.44 7.68 5.70
N ASN A 75 -2.45 8.73 6.55
CA ASN A 75 -2.63 8.57 8.00
C ASN A 75 -4.00 8.01 8.42
N GLY A 76 -4.99 8.03 7.55
CA GLY A 76 -6.32 7.45 7.77
C GLY A 76 -6.43 5.98 7.39
N ILE A 77 -5.48 5.44 6.61
CA ILE A 77 -5.58 4.09 6.03
C ILE A 77 -5.54 3.01 7.12
N ILE A 78 -4.52 3.03 7.99
CA ILE A 78 -4.39 2.01 9.05
C ILE A 78 -5.59 2.03 10.02
N PRO A 79 -6.03 3.19 10.54
CA PRO A 79 -7.27 3.27 11.32
C PRO A 79 -8.50 2.74 10.58
N GLY A 80 -8.63 3.02 9.27
CA GLY A 80 -9.72 2.52 8.44
C GLY A 80 -9.75 1.00 8.32
N LEU A 81 -8.57 0.36 8.19
CA LEU A 81 -8.42 -1.10 8.20
C LEU A 81 -8.77 -1.70 9.57
N GLN A 82 -8.31 -1.07 10.67
CA GLN A 82 -8.60 -1.52 12.04
C GLN A 82 -10.11 -1.51 12.35
N THR A 83 -10.81 -0.49 11.89
CA THR A 83 -12.26 -0.34 12.06
C THR A 83 -13.08 -1.13 11.03
N LYS A 84 -12.41 -1.81 10.08
CA LYS A 84 -13.01 -2.57 8.97
C LYS A 84 -13.91 -1.72 8.05
N ASN A 85 -13.69 -0.40 8.01
CA ASN A 85 -14.31 0.49 7.03
C ASN A 85 -13.63 0.39 5.66
N ILE A 86 -12.46 -0.23 5.60
CA ILE A 86 -11.64 -0.53 4.43
C ILE A 86 -11.37 -2.02 4.42
N ASP A 87 -11.50 -2.67 3.26
CA ASP A 87 -11.29 -4.12 3.11
C ASP A 87 -9.85 -4.45 2.71
N ALA A 88 -9.19 -3.56 1.96
CA ALA A 88 -7.77 -3.67 1.58
C ALA A 88 -7.18 -2.28 1.33
N ALA A 89 -5.86 -2.16 1.36
CA ALA A 89 -5.17 -0.92 1.00
C ALA A 89 -3.84 -1.17 0.29
N LEU A 90 -3.61 -0.41 -0.80
CA LEU A 90 -2.32 -0.26 -1.47
C LEU A 90 -1.97 1.23 -1.47
N ALA A 91 -0.86 1.58 -0.87
CA ALA A 91 -0.41 2.97 -0.73
C ALA A 91 1.09 3.02 -0.33
N GLY A 92 1.92 2.16 -0.94
CA GLY A 92 3.32 2.03 -0.53
C GLY A 92 3.46 1.74 0.97
N ILE A 93 2.61 0.88 1.53
CA ILE A 93 2.55 0.68 2.97
C ILE A 93 3.69 -0.21 3.43
N THR A 94 4.68 0.37 4.09
CA THR A 94 5.82 -0.35 4.65
C THR A 94 5.37 -1.42 5.63
N ILE A 95 5.80 -2.67 5.41
CA ILE A 95 5.61 -3.79 6.32
C ILE A 95 6.46 -3.57 7.56
N ARG A 96 5.82 -3.42 8.75
CA ARG A 96 6.48 -3.16 10.02
C ARG A 96 5.85 -3.99 11.13
N ASP A 97 6.63 -4.37 12.13
CA ASP A 97 6.16 -5.23 13.21
C ASP A 97 5.12 -4.57 14.12
N ASP A 98 5.21 -3.26 14.32
CA ASP A 98 4.18 -2.50 15.05
C ASP A 98 2.84 -2.48 14.29
N ARG A 99 2.88 -2.33 12.96
CA ARG A 99 1.70 -2.39 12.10
C ARG A 99 1.11 -3.79 12.03
N LYS A 100 1.94 -4.84 11.97
CA LYS A 100 1.50 -6.24 11.98
C LYS A 100 0.73 -6.63 13.25
N LYS A 101 0.90 -5.90 14.35
CA LYS A 101 0.11 -6.13 15.56
C LYS A 101 -1.39 -5.83 15.36
N VAL A 102 -1.72 -4.89 14.49
CA VAL A 102 -3.07 -4.32 14.35
C VAL A 102 -3.72 -4.52 12.98
N ILE A 103 -2.93 -4.83 11.95
CA ILE A 103 -3.36 -5.15 10.59
C ILE A 103 -2.57 -6.34 10.05
N ASP A 104 -3.02 -6.96 8.97
CA ASP A 104 -2.27 -7.98 8.26
C ASP A 104 -1.76 -7.46 6.93
N PHE A 105 -0.71 -8.12 6.40
CA PHE A 105 -0.08 -7.77 5.14
C PHE A 105 -0.03 -8.98 4.21
N SER A 106 -0.04 -8.70 2.91
CA SER A 106 0.39 -9.64 1.90
C SER A 106 1.89 -9.93 2.00
N ASP A 107 2.36 -10.87 1.20
CA ASP A 107 3.78 -10.97 0.88
C ASP A 107 4.28 -9.66 0.26
N PRO A 108 5.58 -9.35 0.38
CA PRO A 108 6.16 -8.14 -0.18
C PRO A 108 5.96 -8.05 -1.70
N TYR A 109 5.50 -6.87 -2.17
CA TYR A 109 5.36 -6.64 -3.60
C TYR A 109 6.39 -5.65 -4.16
N TYR A 110 7.03 -4.83 -3.32
CA TYR A 110 8.02 -3.84 -3.76
C TYR A 110 9.07 -3.63 -2.66
N GLU A 111 10.36 -3.53 -3.05
CA GLU A 111 11.44 -3.17 -2.13
C GLU A 111 11.64 -1.66 -2.13
N SER A 112 11.78 -1.06 -0.96
CA SER A 112 11.94 0.36 -0.76
C SER A 112 13.00 0.67 0.31
N GLY A 113 13.06 1.91 0.71
CA GLY A 113 13.91 2.47 1.74
C GLY A 113 13.57 3.94 1.91
N LEU A 114 14.39 4.68 2.64
CA LEU A 114 14.23 6.11 2.87
C LEU A 114 15.41 6.89 2.27
N ALA A 115 15.11 8.00 1.60
CA ALA A 115 16.12 8.88 1.01
C ALA A 115 15.92 10.35 1.43
N ILE A 116 17.01 11.10 1.43
CA ILE A 116 17.02 12.53 1.73
C ILE A 116 17.03 13.32 0.43
N LEU A 117 16.12 14.29 0.35
CA LEU A 117 16.05 15.29 -0.70
C LEU A 117 16.46 16.65 -0.12
N VAL A 118 17.33 17.36 -0.80
CA VAL A 118 17.75 18.72 -0.43
C VAL A 118 17.69 19.65 -1.63
N ALA A 119 17.74 20.97 -1.40
CA ALA A 119 17.89 21.93 -2.47
C ALA A 119 19.20 21.64 -3.26
N ASP A 120 19.20 21.86 -4.57
CA ASP A 120 20.32 21.50 -5.46
C ASP A 120 21.64 22.15 -5.06
N ASN A 121 21.59 23.37 -4.54
CA ASN A 121 22.75 24.12 -4.04
C ASN A 121 23.15 23.75 -2.59
N ASN A 122 22.42 22.87 -1.89
CA ASN A 122 22.77 22.44 -0.55
C ASN A 122 23.92 21.43 -0.58
N ASN A 123 25.02 21.75 0.12
CA ASN A 123 26.19 20.87 0.24
C ASN A 123 26.48 20.49 1.70
N SER A 124 25.64 20.94 2.65
CA SER A 124 25.85 20.70 4.07
C SER A 124 25.19 19.40 4.59
N ILE A 125 24.14 18.92 3.94
CA ILE A 125 23.44 17.70 4.29
C ILE A 125 23.84 16.62 3.30
N LYS A 126 24.43 15.52 3.80
CA LYS A 126 24.90 14.37 2.98
C LYS A 126 24.36 13.04 3.47
N ASN A 127 23.93 12.95 4.73
CA ASN A 127 23.44 11.74 5.37
C ASN A 127 22.46 12.08 6.51
N ALA A 128 21.87 11.05 7.15
CA ALA A 128 20.88 11.23 8.20
C ALA A 128 21.39 12.04 9.41
N LYS A 129 22.65 11.92 9.79
CA LYS A 129 23.22 12.65 10.96
C LYS A 129 23.24 14.16 10.74
N ASP A 130 23.41 14.60 9.49
CA ASP A 130 23.43 16.01 9.13
C ASP A 130 22.05 16.68 9.25
N LEU A 131 20.99 15.90 9.48
CA LEU A 131 19.63 16.40 9.73
C LEU A 131 19.42 16.87 11.19
N SER A 132 20.36 16.61 12.10
CA SER A 132 20.28 17.10 13.48
C SER A 132 20.17 18.62 13.52
N GLY A 133 19.17 19.14 14.25
CA GLY A 133 18.83 20.55 14.34
C GLY A 133 18.20 21.18 13.09
N LYS A 134 18.10 20.45 11.98
CA LYS A 134 17.50 20.92 10.71
C LYS A 134 15.99 20.80 10.70
N THR A 135 15.34 21.66 9.92
CA THR A 135 13.90 21.55 9.65
C THR A 135 13.69 20.57 8.49
N VAL A 136 13.05 19.44 8.78
CA VAL A 136 12.86 18.34 7.83
C VAL A 136 11.38 18.16 7.54
N ALA A 137 11.00 18.30 6.26
CA ALA A 137 9.64 18.06 5.79
C ALA A 137 9.41 16.56 5.60
N VAL A 138 8.30 16.05 6.14
CA VAL A 138 7.92 14.63 6.09
C VAL A 138 6.41 14.47 5.95
N LYS A 139 5.97 13.33 5.41
CA LYS A 139 4.55 12.99 5.30
C LYS A 139 4.04 12.37 6.60
N THR A 140 2.88 12.84 7.04
CA THR A 140 2.22 12.39 8.28
C THR A 140 1.87 10.90 8.23
N GLY A 141 2.13 10.18 9.33
CA GLY A 141 1.75 8.75 9.49
C GLY A 141 2.67 7.75 8.79
N THR A 142 3.73 8.23 8.11
CA THR A 142 4.66 7.36 7.39
C THR A 142 5.74 6.76 8.31
N ALA A 143 6.39 5.69 7.83
CA ALA A 143 7.54 5.08 8.49
C ALA A 143 8.71 6.08 8.67
N THR A 144 8.81 7.07 7.79
CA THR A 144 9.82 8.14 7.84
C THR A 144 9.76 8.93 9.13
N VAL A 145 8.55 9.27 9.60
CA VAL A 145 8.35 10.04 10.84
C VAL A 145 8.93 9.28 12.04
N ASP A 146 8.61 7.98 12.14
CA ASP A 146 9.07 7.15 13.26
C ASP A 146 10.58 6.90 13.20
N TYR A 147 11.10 6.68 11.99
CA TYR A 147 12.53 6.55 11.76
C TYR A 147 13.29 7.80 12.24
N LEU A 148 12.88 8.99 11.80
CA LEU A 148 13.58 10.23 12.17
C LEU A 148 13.46 10.54 13.66
N LYS A 149 12.30 10.32 14.28
CA LYS A 149 12.14 10.48 15.73
C LYS A 149 13.07 9.57 16.52
N SER A 150 13.34 8.36 16.04
CA SER A 150 14.20 7.40 16.73
C SER A 150 15.69 7.58 16.43
N GLN A 151 16.06 7.92 15.19
CA GLN A 151 17.45 7.96 14.74
C GLN A 151 18.05 9.36 14.69
N VAL A 152 17.21 10.39 14.57
CA VAL A 152 17.63 11.80 14.51
C VAL A 152 16.68 12.63 15.38
N PRO A 153 16.64 12.42 16.70
CA PRO A 153 15.64 13.03 17.60
C PRO A 153 15.69 14.56 17.62
N ASP A 154 16.84 15.15 17.31
CA ASP A 154 17.03 16.61 17.24
C ASP A 154 16.54 17.24 15.94
N ALA A 155 16.12 16.46 14.95
CA ALA A 155 15.53 16.97 13.72
C ALA A 155 14.16 17.63 14.01
N LYS A 156 13.95 18.82 13.48
CA LYS A 156 12.68 19.56 13.61
C LYS A 156 11.73 19.13 12.50
N LEU A 157 10.84 18.16 12.79
CA LEU A 157 9.95 17.60 11.78
C LEU A 157 8.79 18.57 11.49
N LYS A 158 8.61 18.91 10.20
CA LYS A 158 7.46 19.63 9.67
C LYS A 158 6.58 18.63 8.93
N LEU A 159 5.39 18.36 9.46
CA LEU A 159 4.49 17.31 8.98
C LEU A 159 3.53 17.83 7.91
N PHE A 160 3.36 17.07 6.84
CA PHE A 160 2.45 17.38 5.73
C PHE A 160 1.52 16.19 5.46
N PRO A 161 0.23 16.40 5.20
CA PRO A 161 -0.67 15.33 4.77
C PRO A 161 -0.24 14.72 3.43
N ASN A 162 0.24 15.59 2.51
CA ASN A 162 0.67 15.22 1.17
C ASN A 162 2.17 15.50 0.98
N ILE A 163 2.88 14.55 0.38
CA ILE A 163 4.33 14.65 0.18
C ILE A 163 4.71 15.76 -0.83
N ASP A 164 3.86 16.05 -1.81
CA ASP A 164 4.11 17.10 -2.78
C ASP A 164 4.22 18.47 -2.13
N ASN A 165 3.44 18.71 -1.06
CA ASN A 165 3.53 19.93 -0.27
C ASN A 165 4.87 20.01 0.50
N ALA A 166 5.36 18.89 1.01
CA ALA A 166 6.68 18.82 1.65
C ALA A 166 7.81 19.16 0.66
N TYR A 167 7.72 18.65 -0.57
CA TYR A 167 8.69 18.94 -1.62
C TYR A 167 8.62 20.40 -2.12
N LEU A 168 7.42 20.98 -2.17
CA LEU A 168 7.26 22.39 -2.48
C LEU A 168 7.92 23.28 -1.42
N GLU A 169 7.76 22.97 -0.13
CA GLU A 169 8.42 23.69 0.96
C GLU A 169 9.95 23.63 0.83
N LEU A 170 10.49 22.45 0.46
CA LEU A 170 11.92 22.31 0.19
C LEU A 170 12.36 23.14 -1.02
N ALA A 171 11.68 23.01 -2.14
CA ALA A 171 12.01 23.72 -3.38
C ALA A 171 11.93 25.24 -3.26
N THR A 172 11.19 25.75 -2.28
CA THR A 172 11.06 27.17 -1.97
C THR A 172 11.92 27.62 -0.78
N GLY A 173 12.79 26.75 -0.25
CA GLY A 173 13.75 27.08 0.80
C GLY A 173 13.13 27.29 2.20
N ARG A 174 11.90 26.82 2.43
CA ARG A 174 11.22 26.96 3.74
C ARG A 174 11.52 25.80 4.71
N VAL A 175 12.21 24.78 4.24
CA VAL A 175 12.77 23.66 5.03
C VAL A 175 14.16 23.33 4.51
N ASP A 176 15.00 22.68 5.32
CA ASP A 176 16.38 22.33 4.97
C ASP A 176 16.46 21.06 4.14
N ALA A 177 15.55 20.12 4.38
CA ALA A 177 15.49 18.84 3.71
C ALA A 177 14.04 18.29 3.68
N ALA A 178 13.80 17.32 2.80
CA ALA A 178 12.67 16.42 2.89
C ALA A 178 13.16 14.97 2.94
N VAL A 179 12.48 14.13 3.70
CA VAL A 179 12.79 12.68 3.75
C VAL A 179 11.53 11.90 3.47
N HIS A 180 11.63 10.96 2.55
CA HIS A 180 10.54 10.07 2.20
C HIS A 180 11.08 8.80 1.53
N ASP A 181 10.19 7.95 1.06
CA ASP A 181 10.50 6.67 0.45
C ASP A 181 11.33 6.87 -0.83
N THR A 182 12.40 6.11 -0.94
CA THR A 182 13.42 6.26 -1.98
C THR A 182 12.86 6.35 -3.40
N PRO A 183 11.93 5.47 -3.85
CA PRO A 183 11.43 5.53 -5.23
C PRO A 183 10.66 6.82 -5.54
N ASN A 184 9.88 7.34 -4.57
CA ASN A 184 9.15 8.59 -4.75
C ASN A 184 10.09 9.81 -4.75
N VAL A 185 11.08 9.85 -3.84
CA VAL A 185 12.11 10.90 -3.79
C VAL A 185 12.89 10.96 -5.10
N GLN A 186 13.33 9.81 -5.62
CA GLN A 186 14.06 9.72 -6.88
C GLN A 186 13.19 10.15 -8.07
N TYR A 187 11.93 9.72 -8.10
CA TYR A 187 11.02 10.13 -9.16
C TYR A 187 10.82 11.65 -9.16
N TYR A 188 10.55 12.26 -8.02
CA TYR A 188 10.39 13.71 -7.91
C TYR A 188 11.66 14.46 -8.33
N ALA A 189 12.83 14.04 -7.86
CA ALA A 189 14.10 14.68 -8.21
C ALA A 189 14.38 14.65 -9.72
N ASN A 190 14.00 13.57 -10.40
CA ASN A 190 14.21 13.38 -11.84
C ASN A 190 13.13 14.02 -12.72
N THR A 191 12.01 14.44 -12.15
CA THR A 191 10.86 15.02 -12.86
C THR A 191 10.57 16.45 -12.41
N ALA A 192 9.56 16.65 -11.57
CA ALA A 192 9.09 17.98 -11.14
C ALA A 192 10.12 18.79 -10.33
N GLY A 193 11.04 18.08 -9.64
CA GLY A 193 12.11 18.69 -8.86
C GLY A 193 13.42 18.94 -9.63
N LYS A 194 13.52 18.46 -10.88
CA LYS A 194 14.76 18.51 -11.66
C LYS A 194 15.39 19.90 -11.73
N GLY A 195 16.68 19.97 -11.38
CA GLY A 195 17.45 21.23 -11.34
C GLY A 195 17.15 22.16 -10.16
N ARG A 196 16.23 21.76 -9.25
CA ARG A 196 15.91 22.51 -8.03
C ARG A 196 16.27 21.77 -6.76
N VAL A 197 16.24 20.45 -6.83
CA VAL A 197 16.55 19.55 -5.70
C VAL A 197 17.43 18.39 -6.16
N LYS A 198 18.12 17.78 -5.21
CA LYS A 198 18.93 16.56 -5.42
C LYS A 198 18.77 15.57 -4.29
N VAL A 199 18.90 14.29 -4.62
CA VAL A 199 18.97 13.20 -3.63
C VAL A 199 20.42 13.12 -3.12
N VAL A 200 20.60 13.14 -1.79
CA VAL A 200 21.94 13.15 -1.17
C VAL A 200 22.29 11.88 -0.41
N GLY A 201 21.39 10.94 -0.30
CA GLY A 201 21.68 9.65 0.31
C GLY A 201 20.44 8.82 0.58
N THR A 202 20.65 7.52 0.67
CA THR A 202 19.69 6.57 1.25
C THR A 202 19.98 6.48 2.75
N VAL A 203 18.99 6.74 3.57
CA VAL A 203 19.14 6.71 5.04
C VAL A 203 18.72 5.37 5.63
N LYS A 204 17.93 4.62 4.89
CA LYS A 204 17.48 3.26 5.23
C LYS A 204 17.20 2.49 3.95
N SER A 205 17.58 1.22 3.91
CA SER A 205 17.28 0.26 2.84
C SER A 205 16.64 -1.00 3.43
N GLY A 206 16.11 -1.87 2.57
CA GLY A 206 15.53 -3.13 2.98
C GLY A 206 14.15 -3.00 3.64
N ASP A 207 13.43 -1.93 3.35
CA ASP A 207 12.01 -1.82 3.63
C ASP A 207 11.22 -2.43 2.47
N TYR A 208 10.06 -3.02 2.78
CA TYR A 208 9.19 -3.64 1.79
C TYR A 208 7.78 -3.11 1.91
N TYR A 209 7.11 -2.91 0.77
CA TYR A 209 5.69 -2.63 0.73
C TYR A 209 4.88 -3.91 0.69
N GLY A 210 3.76 -3.92 1.40
CA GLY A 210 2.75 -4.97 1.38
C GLY A 210 1.36 -4.38 1.18
N ILE A 211 0.48 -5.17 0.59
CA ILE A 211 -0.95 -4.86 0.56
C ILE A 211 -1.48 -5.10 1.97
N ALA A 212 -2.16 -4.11 2.53
CA ALA A 212 -2.62 -4.16 3.92
C ALA A 212 -4.11 -4.54 4.01
N PHE A 213 -4.45 -5.27 5.06
CA PHE A 213 -5.79 -5.79 5.31
C PHE A 213 -6.18 -5.64 6.79
N PRO A 214 -7.48 -5.63 7.11
CA PRO A 214 -7.94 -5.81 8.48
C PRO A 214 -7.32 -7.05 9.12
N LYS A 215 -7.04 -6.98 10.42
CA LYS A 215 -6.48 -8.12 11.17
C LYS A 215 -7.37 -9.36 11.06
N GLY A 216 -6.78 -10.52 10.73
CA GLY A 216 -7.48 -11.79 10.53
C GLY A 216 -8.20 -11.91 9.17
N SER A 217 -7.89 -11.06 8.20
CA SER A 217 -8.52 -11.12 6.87
C SER A 217 -8.17 -12.40 6.11
N PRO A 218 -9.16 -13.16 5.62
CA PRO A 218 -8.92 -14.34 4.80
C PRO A 218 -8.32 -13.99 3.43
N MET A 219 -8.44 -12.74 2.99
CA MET A 219 -7.96 -12.27 1.69
C MET A 219 -6.44 -12.32 1.55
N VAL A 220 -5.69 -12.31 2.64
CA VAL A 220 -4.22 -12.35 2.61
C VAL A 220 -3.70 -13.53 1.80
N ALA A 221 -4.21 -14.73 2.09
CA ALA A 221 -3.77 -15.95 1.41
C ALA A 221 -4.14 -15.95 -0.08
N GLU A 222 -5.33 -15.49 -0.43
CA GLU A 222 -5.81 -15.40 -1.82
C GLU A 222 -5.00 -14.37 -2.62
N VAL A 223 -4.74 -13.20 -2.04
CA VAL A 223 -3.94 -12.15 -2.66
C VAL A 223 -2.49 -12.58 -2.83
N ASN A 224 -1.89 -13.29 -1.85
CA ASN A 224 -0.53 -13.83 -1.98
C ASN A 224 -0.44 -14.83 -3.15
N LYS A 225 -1.45 -15.70 -3.29
CA LYS A 225 -1.52 -16.64 -4.42
C LYS A 225 -1.63 -15.90 -5.76
N ALA A 226 -2.47 -14.87 -5.83
CA ALA A 226 -2.59 -14.04 -7.04
C ALA A 226 -1.27 -13.31 -7.36
N LEU A 227 -0.60 -12.70 -6.37
CA LEU A 227 0.72 -12.08 -6.54
C LEU A 227 1.75 -13.07 -7.09
N ALA A 228 1.80 -14.29 -6.55
CA ALA A 228 2.69 -15.34 -7.05
C ALA A 228 2.37 -15.72 -8.50
N THR A 229 1.08 -15.83 -8.87
CA THR A 229 0.63 -16.09 -10.25
C THR A 229 1.06 -14.95 -11.19
N LEU A 230 0.86 -13.67 -10.80
CA LEU A 230 1.24 -12.51 -11.61
C LEU A 230 2.75 -12.43 -11.83
N LYS A 231 3.56 -12.79 -10.83
CA LYS A 231 5.02 -12.89 -10.96
C LYS A 231 5.42 -14.05 -11.88
N ALA A 232 4.81 -15.22 -11.73
CA ALA A 232 5.14 -16.40 -12.52
C ALA A 232 4.77 -16.27 -14.01
N ASN A 233 3.71 -15.53 -14.34
CA ASN A 233 3.24 -15.34 -15.72
C ASN A 233 3.79 -14.07 -16.40
N GLY A 234 4.63 -13.29 -15.71
CA GLY A 234 5.27 -12.07 -16.23
C GLY A 234 4.37 -10.83 -16.26
N GLU A 235 3.17 -10.88 -15.69
CA GLU A 235 2.29 -9.70 -15.64
C GLU A 235 2.79 -8.66 -14.63
N TYR A 236 3.33 -9.11 -13.49
CA TYR A 236 3.96 -8.22 -12.53
C TYR A 236 5.13 -7.45 -13.17
N GLU A 237 6.01 -8.11 -13.90
CA GLU A 237 7.16 -7.51 -14.58
C GLU A 237 6.74 -6.49 -15.64
N LYS A 238 5.63 -6.74 -16.35
CA LYS A 238 5.06 -5.75 -17.30
C LYS A 238 4.58 -4.50 -16.58
N ILE A 239 3.85 -4.66 -15.48
CA ILE A 239 3.37 -3.55 -14.65
C ILE A 239 4.58 -2.78 -14.09
N TYR A 240 5.57 -3.49 -13.56
CA TYR A 240 6.80 -2.88 -13.04
C TYR A 240 7.53 -2.08 -14.13
N ALA A 241 7.74 -2.68 -15.29
CA ALA A 241 8.44 -2.05 -16.40
C ALA A 241 7.72 -0.79 -16.94
N LYS A 242 6.40 -0.77 -16.88
CA LYS A 242 5.59 0.40 -17.25
C LYS A 242 5.92 1.62 -16.40
N TRP A 243 6.16 1.44 -15.11
CA TRP A 243 6.29 2.55 -14.15
C TRP A 243 7.73 2.88 -13.77
N PHE A 244 8.61 1.88 -13.75
CA PHE A 244 9.99 2.01 -13.28
C PHE A 244 11.05 1.68 -14.33
N GLY A 245 10.65 1.27 -15.53
CA GLY A 245 11.56 0.72 -16.52
C GLY A 245 11.90 -0.76 -16.25
N LYS A 246 12.79 -1.33 -17.07
CA LYS A 246 13.22 -2.72 -16.85
C LYS A 246 13.91 -2.85 -15.50
N GLN A 247 13.59 -3.90 -14.76
CA GLN A 247 14.36 -4.27 -13.58
C GLN A 247 15.83 -4.52 -14.00
N PRO A 248 16.80 -4.03 -13.21
CA PRO A 248 18.22 -4.26 -13.49
C PRO A 248 18.60 -5.74 -13.40
#